data_717dadc2a65e5c391ae426dccb0ac19c
#
_entry.id   717dadc2a65e5c391ae426dccb0ac19c
#
_cell.length_a   1.000
_cell.length_b   1.000
_cell.length_c   1.000
_cell.angle_alpha   90.00
_cell.angle_beta   90.00
_cell.angle_gamma   90.00
#
_symmetry.space_group_name_H-M   'P 1'
#
loop_
_entity.id
_entity.type
_entity.pdbx_description
1 polymer ?
#
loop_
_entity_poly.entity_id
_entity_poly.type
_entity_poly.pdbx_seq_one_letter_code
_entity_poly.pdbx_strand_id
1 'polypeptide(L)'
;MQRGLPKVLHAPPSLLTGVLILSWALGSAAYASGSAPAEPPVAVAQSLAQEPALDGNVLDDPVWRAVTPARGFWQVQPAEGAPASERTDVYIGYTDDALLIGVVCYDEDPAGIIVSDSRRDSNLEEGDSFQVLIDTFRDGQNGFIFGTNPAGLEYDGQVTREGAGSTGPGGGMGNMQSGSGGGFNLNWDTTWSVRSAIGDHGWSAEMRIPFRSLRFAADEKPVWGLNFQRNIRRKNEIAYWSPLPRQYNLYRVSQAGALQGLDLPSLRNFKVIPYALGLAQRGGTRDGTDLSQELGVDIKYSLTPSLTLDATYNTDFAQVEVDDLQVNLDRFNLFFPEKRPFFLENAGVFSVGTPREVELFFSRRIGIAADGTAQPIAGGARVSGRLGANTNVGLLRMSTEETGAAAENNFTVARVQQELP
;
A
#
# COMPACT_ATOMS: atom_id res chain seq x y z
N MET A 1 41.44 -10.86 -79.73
CA MET A 1 42.87 -11.26 -79.83
C MET A 1 43.29 -11.78 -78.48
N GLN A 2 43.39 -13.04 -78.39
CA GLN A 2 44.51 -13.90 -78.09
C GLN A 2 45.07 -13.76 -76.71
N ARG A 3 44.79 -14.80 -75.90
CA ARG A 3 45.71 -15.84 -75.40
C ARG A 3 46.60 -15.34 -74.21
N GLY A 4 46.80 -16.00 -73.10
CA GLY A 4 46.90 -17.42 -72.85
C GLY A 4 47.24 -17.64 -71.38
N LEU A 5 46.76 -18.75 -70.86
CA LEU A 5 47.29 -19.53 -69.73
C LEU A 5 48.58 -20.22 -70.15
N PRO A 6 49.40 -20.90 -69.33
CA PRO A 6 49.32 -21.32 -67.94
C PRO A 6 50.69 -21.27 -67.24
N LYS A 7 50.82 -21.59 -65.93
CA LYS A 7 51.67 -22.71 -65.44
C LYS A 7 51.60 -22.91 -63.91
N VAL A 8 51.35 -24.12 -63.55
CA VAL A 8 51.49 -24.82 -62.29
C VAL A 8 52.95 -24.92 -61.87
N LEU A 9 53.33 -24.76 -60.61
CA LEU A 9 54.47 -25.47 -60.01
C LEU A 9 54.36 -25.53 -58.50
N HIS A 10 54.14 -26.71 -57.98
CA HIS A 10 54.70 -27.46 -56.83
C HIS A 10 54.98 -26.77 -55.49
N ALA A 11 54.37 -27.37 -54.46
CA ALA A 11 54.81 -27.33 -53.07
C ALA A 11 56.09 -28.10 -52.78
N PRO A 12 56.77 -27.86 -51.65
CA PRO A 12 56.82 -28.81 -50.54
C PRO A 12 56.95 -28.11 -49.14
N PRO A 13 57.24 -28.84 -48.05
CA PRO A 13 56.25 -29.16 -47.03
C PRO A 13 56.60 -28.65 -45.62
N SER A 14 55.61 -28.76 -44.73
CA SER A 14 55.69 -28.99 -43.28
C SER A 14 56.52 -28.04 -42.39
N LEU A 15 55.80 -27.33 -41.54
CA LEU A 15 56.19 -27.15 -40.16
C LEU A 15 54.90 -27.08 -39.30
N LEU A 16 54.75 -28.14 -38.50
CA LEU A 16 53.79 -28.22 -37.41
C LEU A 16 54.13 -27.17 -36.36
N THR A 17 53.30 -26.18 -36.18
CA THR A 17 53.32 -25.35 -34.96
C THR A 17 52.03 -25.60 -34.23
N GLY A 18 52.13 -26.39 -33.15
CA GLY A 18 50.98 -26.68 -32.27
C GLY A 18 50.53 -25.41 -31.58
N VAL A 19 49.33 -24.99 -31.89
CA VAL A 19 48.61 -23.98 -31.12
C VAL A 19 47.83 -24.69 -30.01
N LEU A 20 48.34 -24.55 -28.78
CA LEU A 20 47.63 -24.97 -27.57
C LEU A 20 46.41 -24.04 -27.40
N ILE A 21 45.24 -24.51 -27.79
CA ILE A 21 43.97 -23.86 -27.45
C ILE A 21 43.67 -24.19 -26.00
N LEU A 22 44.02 -23.26 -25.12
CA LEU A 22 43.57 -23.26 -23.72
C LEU A 22 42.04 -22.94 -23.72
N SER A 23 41.23 -23.99 -23.75
CA SER A 23 39.76 -23.85 -23.56
C SER A 23 39.50 -23.42 -22.11
N TRP A 24 39.25 -22.13 -21.91
CA TRP A 24 38.63 -21.63 -20.72
C TRP A 24 37.16 -22.13 -20.71
N ALA A 25 36.91 -23.16 -19.94
CA ALA A 25 35.56 -23.53 -19.56
C ALA A 25 35.06 -22.47 -18.60
N LEU A 26 34.43 -21.41 -19.12
CA LEU A 26 33.50 -20.57 -18.37
C LEU A 26 32.34 -21.47 -17.94
N GLY A 27 32.40 -21.91 -16.70
CA GLY A 27 31.27 -22.53 -16.04
C GLY A 27 30.14 -21.52 -15.98
N SER A 28 29.32 -21.50 -17.03
CA SER A 28 27.99 -20.87 -16.96
C SER A 28 27.21 -21.63 -15.89
N ALA A 29 27.09 -21.06 -14.71
CA ALA A 29 26.06 -21.51 -13.78
C ALA A 29 24.74 -21.41 -14.55
N ALA A 30 24.21 -22.55 -14.93
CA ALA A 30 22.87 -22.66 -15.49
C ALA A 30 21.90 -22.24 -14.39
N TYR A 31 21.50 -20.98 -14.38
CA TYR A 31 20.31 -20.57 -13.66
C TYR A 31 19.17 -21.39 -14.28
N ALA A 32 18.57 -22.25 -13.47
CA ALA A 32 17.34 -22.92 -13.84
C ALA A 32 16.35 -21.82 -14.26
N SER A 33 16.06 -21.71 -15.54
CA SER A 33 15.06 -20.83 -16.09
C SER A 33 13.69 -21.36 -15.70
N GLY A 34 13.29 -21.15 -14.46
CA GLY A 34 11.92 -21.32 -14.02
C GLY A 34 11.13 -20.17 -14.64
N SER A 35 10.09 -20.47 -15.42
CA SER A 35 9.09 -19.46 -15.77
C SER A 35 8.18 -19.21 -14.57
N ALA A 36 7.77 -17.96 -14.39
CA ALA A 36 6.78 -17.61 -13.37
C ALA A 36 5.52 -18.49 -13.50
N PRO A 37 4.93 -18.92 -12.38
CA PRO A 37 3.74 -19.76 -12.40
C PRO A 37 2.59 -19.08 -13.12
N ALA A 38 1.80 -19.86 -13.89
CA ALA A 38 0.63 -19.37 -14.60
C ALA A 38 -0.57 -19.13 -13.67
N GLU A 39 -0.60 -19.80 -12.52
CA GLU A 39 -1.67 -19.67 -11.52
C GLU A 39 -1.17 -18.85 -10.33
N PRO A 40 -2.03 -17.97 -9.78
CA PRO A 40 -1.70 -17.21 -8.56
C PRO A 40 -1.39 -18.15 -7.39
N PRO A 41 -0.34 -17.87 -6.61
CA PRO A 41 0.05 -18.70 -5.49
C PRO A 41 -0.97 -18.64 -4.33
N VAL A 42 -0.94 -19.68 -3.48
CA VAL A 42 -1.79 -19.77 -2.29
C VAL A 42 -0.92 -19.87 -1.04
N ALA A 43 -1.19 -19.03 -0.06
CA ALA A 43 -0.65 -19.10 1.28
C ALA A 43 -1.73 -19.54 2.28
N VAL A 44 -1.31 -20.18 3.37
CA VAL A 44 -2.20 -20.61 4.45
C VAL A 44 -1.79 -19.94 5.73
N ALA A 45 -2.68 -19.14 6.31
CA ALA A 45 -2.49 -18.59 7.65
C ALA A 45 -2.67 -19.68 8.71
N GLN A 46 -1.83 -19.65 9.74
CA GLN A 46 -1.89 -20.59 10.83
C GLN A 46 -2.36 -19.91 12.13
N SER A 47 -3.29 -20.54 12.83
CA SER A 47 -3.70 -20.07 14.15
C SER A 47 -2.55 -20.26 15.14
N LEU A 48 -2.22 -19.20 15.86
CA LEU A 48 -1.15 -19.16 16.86
C LEU A 48 -1.74 -19.16 18.26
N ALA A 49 -1.20 -20.02 19.13
CA ALA A 49 -1.63 -20.08 20.51
C ALA A 49 -1.19 -18.85 21.35
N GLN A 50 -0.15 -18.17 20.89
CA GLN A 50 0.38 -16.93 21.47
C GLN A 50 0.96 -16.05 20.36
N GLU A 51 1.00 -14.74 20.59
CA GLU A 51 1.67 -13.81 19.69
C GLU A 51 3.20 -13.95 19.80
N PRO A 52 3.94 -13.76 18.70
CA PRO A 52 5.40 -13.68 18.74
C PRO A 52 5.86 -12.44 19.53
N ALA A 53 7.12 -12.48 19.96
CA ALA A 53 7.73 -11.34 20.62
C ALA A 53 8.06 -10.26 19.60
N LEU A 54 7.22 -9.33 19.33
CA LEU A 54 7.41 -8.30 18.30
C LEU A 54 8.75 -7.52 18.49
N ASP A 55 9.87 -8.16 18.16
CA ASP A 55 11.23 -7.62 18.28
C ASP A 55 12.02 -7.59 16.97
N GLY A 56 11.44 -8.15 15.90
CA GLY A 56 12.00 -8.21 14.56
C GLY A 56 12.82 -9.49 14.28
N ASN A 57 13.00 -10.38 15.24
CA ASN A 57 13.82 -11.59 15.13
C ASN A 57 13.00 -12.83 14.80
N VAL A 58 12.50 -12.92 13.59
CA VAL A 58 11.64 -14.04 13.15
C VAL A 58 12.31 -15.42 13.29
N LEU A 59 13.62 -15.54 13.05
CA LEU A 59 14.33 -16.82 13.07
C LEU A 59 14.50 -17.39 14.48
N ASP A 60 14.61 -16.52 15.47
CA ASP A 60 14.88 -16.92 16.86
C ASP A 60 13.58 -17.17 17.65
N ASP A 61 12.45 -16.62 17.19
CA ASP A 61 11.17 -16.82 17.85
C ASP A 61 10.60 -18.22 17.58
N PRO A 62 10.35 -19.00 18.63
CA PRO A 62 9.81 -20.36 18.50
C PRO A 62 8.41 -20.43 17.90
N VAL A 63 7.62 -19.33 17.97
CA VAL A 63 6.26 -19.25 17.43
C VAL A 63 6.27 -19.46 15.92
N TRP A 64 7.24 -18.88 15.22
CA TRP A 64 7.35 -18.97 13.76
C TRP A 64 7.87 -20.35 13.26
N ARG A 65 8.50 -21.14 14.11
CA ARG A 65 9.05 -22.46 13.70
C ARG A 65 7.99 -23.45 13.24
N ALA A 66 6.77 -23.32 13.74
CA ALA A 66 5.65 -24.18 13.35
C ALA A 66 4.94 -23.69 12.08
N VAL A 67 5.20 -22.46 11.65
CA VAL A 67 4.53 -21.84 10.51
C VAL A 67 5.28 -22.17 9.22
N THR A 68 4.56 -22.64 8.21
CA THR A 68 5.14 -22.88 6.89
C THR A 68 5.20 -21.56 6.11
N PRO A 69 6.39 -21.09 5.71
CA PRO A 69 6.49 -19.81 5.01
C PRO A 69 6.05 -19.88 3.55
N ALA A 70 5.45 -18.80 3.08
CA ALA A 70 5.29 -18.50 1.66
C ALA A 70 6.67 -18.13 1.07
N ARG A 71 6.98 -18.66 -0.12
CA ARG A 71 8.26 -18.54 -0.82
C ARG A 71 8.05 -18.36 -2.31
N GLY A 72 9.14 -18.13 -3.04
CA GLY A 72 9.12 -18.09 -4.50
C GLY A 72 8.70 -16.72 -5.02
N PHE A 73 9.58 -15.73 -4.85
CA PHE A 73 9.41 -14.41 -5.40
C PHE A 73 9.95 -14.32 -6.82
N TRP A 74 9.30 -13.52 -7.65
CA TRP A 74 9.59 -13.35 -9.06
C TRP A 74 9.90 -11.89 -9.37
N GLN A 75 11.00 -11.65 -10.07
CA GLN A 75 11.42 -10.32 -10.46
C GLN A 75 10.44 -9.70 -11.47
N VAL A 76 10.16 -8.42 -11.27
CA VAL A 76 9.61 -7.54 -12.29
C VAL A 76 10.70 -6.61 -12.81
N GLN A 77 11.70 -6.32 -12.00
CA GLN A 77 12.92 -5.58 -12.32
C GLN A 77 14.11 -6.23 -11.63
N PRO A 78 15.29 -6.27 -12.27
CA PRO A 78 15.59 -5.86 -13.65
C PRO A 78 15.13 -6.88 -14.70
N ALA A 79 14.97 -8.16 -14.34
CA ALA A 79 14.70 -9.27 -15.24
C ALA A 79 13.28 -9.84 -15.04
N GLU A 80 12.30 -9.31 -15.76
CA GLU A 80 10.90 -9.73 -15.65
C GLU A 80 10.74 -11.25 -15.82
N GLY A 81 10.03 -11.87 -14.86
CA GLY A 81 9.74 -13.29 -14.85
C GLY A 81 10.91 -14.19 -14.41
N ALA A 82 12.06 -13.62 -14.06
CA ALA A 82 13.15 -14.38 -13.42
C ALA A 82 12.85 -14.60 -11.92
N PRO A 83 13.35 -15.67 -11.30
CA PRO A 83 13.33 -15.81 -9.85
C PRO A 83 14.05 -14.65 -9.15
N ALA A 84 13.59 -14.28 -7.97
CA ALA A 84 14.29 -13.28 -7.15
C ALA A 84 15.74 -13.72 -6.87
N SER A 85 16.66 -12.77 -6.88
CA SER A 85 18.09 -13.05 -6.68
C SER A 85 18.43 -13.40 -5.24
N GLU A 86 17.61 -12.96 -4.29
CA GLU A 86 17.73 -13.24 -2.87
C GLU A 86 16.45 -13.91 -2.36
N ARG A 87 16.61 -14.85 -1.44
CA ARG A 87 15.49 -15.57 -0.86
C ARG A 87 14.69 -14.68 0.08
N THR A 88 13.36 -14.86 0.05
CA THR A 88 12.43 -14.26 1.00
C THR A 88 11.49 -15.32 1.52
N ASP A 89 11.39 -15.44 2.83
CA ASP A 89 10.46 -16.35 3.53
C ASP A 89 9.44 -15.48 4.28
N VAL A 90 8.15 -15.70 4.04
CA VAL A 90 7.07 -14.96 4.70
C VAL A 90 6.19 -15.92 5.48
N TYR A 91 6.17 -15.76 6.79
CA TYR A 91 5.39 -16.53 7.74
C TYR A 91 4.09 -15.80 8.05
N ILE A 92 2.96 -16.48 8.01
CA ILE A 92 1.65 -15.88 8.21
C ILE A 92 0.92 -16.63 9.31
N GLY A 93 0.68 -15.93 10.40
CA GLY A 93 -0.07 -16.44 11.54
C GLY A 93 -1.20 -15.50 11.92
N TYR A 94 -2.10 -15.95 12.77
CA TYR A 94 -3.14 -15.10 13.34
C TYR A 94 -3.52 -15.57 14.74
N THR A 95 -4.01 -14.64 15.55
CA THR A 95 -4.69 -14.86 16.83
C THR A 95 -6.14 -14.38 16.71
N ASP A 96 -6.89 -14.38 17.79
CA ASP A 96 -8.25 -13.82 17.81
C ASP A 96 -8.28 -12.31 17.51
N ASP A 97 -7.17 -11.61 17.75
CA ASP A 97 -7.11 -10.14 17.69
C ASP A 97 -6.38 -9.59 16.46
N ALA A 98 -5.43 -10.33 15.88
CA ALA A 98 -4.53 -9.79 14.88
C ALA A 98 -4.06 -10.82 13.84
N LEU A 99 -3.82 -10.32 12.63
CA LEU A 99 -2.96 -10.95 11.63
C LEU A 99 -1.51 -10.64 11.96
N LEU A 100 -0.66 -11.66 11.92
CA LEU A 100 0.75 -11.60 12.26
C LEU A 100 1.57 -12.05 11.05
N ILE A 101 2.54 -11.25 10.65
CA ILE A 101 3.40 -11.54 9.51
C ILE A 101 4.85 -11.43 9.96
N GLY A 102 5.57 -12.55 9.87
CA GLY A 102 7.01 -12.59 10.02
C GLY A 102 7.66 -12.68 8.64
N VAL A 103 8.61 -11.83 8.33
CA VAL A 103 9.36 -11.89 7.08
C VAL A 103 10.86 -11.99 7.33
N VAL A 104 11.51 -12.89 6.60
CA VAL A 104 12.97 -13.00 6.56
C VAL A 104 13.43 -12.70 5.13
N CYS A 105 14.11 -11.60 5.00
CA CYS A 105 14.72 -11.10 3.78
C CYS A 105 16.20 -11.48 3.78
N TYR A 106 16.50 -12.67 3.27
CA TYR A 106 17.90 -13.11 3.15
C TYR A 106 18.65 -12.20 2.19
N ASP A 107 19.92 -12.00 2.46
CA ASP A 107 20.84 -11.23 1.63
C ASP A 107 22.25 -11.80 1.75
N GLU A 108 22.92 -12.06 0.62
CA GLU A 108 24.29 -12.57 0.58
C GLU A 108 25.31 -11.52 1.06
N ASP A 109 24.95 -10.24 1.02
CA ASP A 109 25.75 -9.12 1.49
C ASP A 109 24.97 -8.23 2.46
N PRO A 110 24.77 -8.65 3.73
CA PRO A 110 24.02 -7.87 4.72
C PRO A 110 24.59 -6.47 4.97
N ALA A 111 25.87 -6.26 4.73
CA ALA A 111 26.50 -4.95 4.85
C ALA A 111 26.09 -3.99 3.71
N GLY A 112 25.63 -4.53 2.60
CA GLY A 112 25.11 -3.78 1.45
C GLY A 112 23.64 -3.39 1.53
N ILE A 113 22.93 -3.72 2.63
CA ILE A 113 21.54 -3.33 2.86
C ILE A 113 21.42 -1.81 2.93
N ILE A 114 20.51 -1.24 2.14
CA ILE A 114 20.31 0.21 2.06
C ILE A 114 19.07 0.61 2.86
N VAL A 115 19.31 1.41 3.90
CA VAL A 115 18.25 2.02 4.73
C VAL A 115 18.21 3.51 4.41
N SER A 116 17.15 3.97 3.75
CA SER A 116 17.04 5.37 3.29
C SER A 116 16.42 6.29 4.35
N ASP A 117 15.41 5.83 5.06
CA ASP A 117 14.65 6.63 6.03
C ASP A 117 14.04 5.73 7.12
N SER A 118 13.69 6.32 8.27
CA SER A 118 13.00 5.67 9.39
C SER A 118 11.70 6.37 9.79
N ARG A 119 11.34 7.45 9.09
CA ARG A 119 10.10 8.20 9.36
C ARG A 119 8.91 7.44 8.77
N ARG A 120 7.80 7.46 9.49
CA ARG A 120 6.53 6.91 9.01
C ARG A 120 6.20 7.44 7.60
N ASP A 121 5.64 6.57 6.76
CA ASP A 121 5.19 6.86 5.40
C ASP A 121 6.25 7.40 4.43
N SER A 122 7.54 7.23 4.79
CA SER A 122 8.62 7.55 3.86
C SER A 122 8.68 6.60 2.67
N ASN A 123 9.28 7.07 1.58
CA ASN A 123 9.36 6.34 0.34
C ASN A 123 10.13 5.01 0.48
N LEU A 124 9.43 3.90 0.32
CA LEU A 124 10.00 2.56 0.41
C LEU A 124 10.80 2.14 -0.83
N GLU A 125 10.74 2.91 -1.93
CA GLU A 125 11.49 2.58 -3.16
C GLU A 125 12.96 3.03 -3.11
N GLU A 126 13.32 3.88 -2.15
CA GLU A 126 14.68 4.42 -2.03
C GLU A 126 15.65 3.53 -1.25
N GLY A 127 15.14 2.49 -0.60
CA GLY A 127 15.91 1.53 0.20
C GLY A 127 15.43 0.10 0.03
N ASP A 128 16.05 -0.79 0.77
CA ASP A 128 15.55 -2.16 0.95
C ASP A 128 14.22 -2.09 1.70
N SER A 129 13.22 -2.84 1.22
CA SER A 129 11.88 -2.79 1.83
C SER A 129 11.07 -4.04 1.55
N PHE A 130 10.05 -4.24 2.36
CA PHE A 130 9.03 -5.27 2.21
C PHE A 130 7.65 -4.65 2.35
N GLN A 131 6.73 -5.05 1.49
CA GLN A 131 5.35 -4.60 1.52
C GLN A 131 4.40 -5.78 1.36
N VAL A 132 3.24 -5.69 1.99
CA VAL A 132 2.13 -6.64 1.84
C VAL A 132 0.88 -5.92 1.37
N LEU A 133 0.24 -6.48 0.34
CA LEU A 133 -1.11 -6.15 -0.10
C LEU A 133 -2.08 -7.17 0.47
N ILE A 134 -3.17 -6.69 1.07
CA ILE A 134 -4.26 -7.52 1.60
C ILE A 134 -5.59 -7.04 1.02
N ASP A 135 -6.25 -7.88 0.23
CA ASP A 135 -7.63 -7.68 -0.24
C ASP A 135 -8.57 -8.55 0.61
N THR A 136 -9.14 -7.95 1.63
CA THR A 136 -9.97 -8.61 2.63
C THR A 136 -11.38 -8.97 2.15
N PHE A 137 -11.82 -8.39 1.03
CA PHE A 137 -13.10 -8.69 0.40
C PHE A 137 -12.96 -9.60 -0.82
N ARG A 138 -11.73 -9.84 -1.26
CA ARG A 138 -11.40 -10.55 -2.49
C ARG A 138 -12.17 -10.03 -3.70
N ASP A 139 -12.31 -8.72 -3.78
CA ASP A 139 -13.00 -8.06 -4.88
C ASP A 139 -12.06 -7.74 -6.06
N GLY A 140 -10.76 -7.97 -5.89
CA GLY A 140 -9.74 -7.72 -6.90
C GLY A 140 -9.55 -6.24 -7.25
N GLN A 141 -10.15 -5.32 -6.48
CA GLN A 141 -10.13 -3.89 -6.76
C GLN A 141 -9.60 -3.05 -5.61
N ASN A 142 -9.91 -3.44 -4.38
CA ASN A 142 -9.60 -2.68 -3.19
C ASN A 142 -8.74 -3.50 -2.24
N GLY A 143 -7.85 -2.83 -1.51
CA GLY A 143 -6.98 -3.51 -0.56
C GLY A 143 -6.25 -2.55 0.36
N PHE A 144 -5.54 -3.12 1.30
CA PHE A 144 -4.68 -2.41 2.24
C PHE A 144 -3.23 -2.77 1.97
N ILE A 145 -2.36 -1.78 2.05
CA ILE A 145 -0.91 -1.96 1.99
C ILE A 145 -0.33 -1.70 3.36
N PHE A 146 0.55 -2.59 3.79
CA PHE A 146 1.42 -2.38 4.94
C PHE A 146 2.85 -2.61 4.49
N GLY A 147 3.75 -1.74 4.86
CA GLY A 147 5.13 -1.82 4.43
C GLY A 147 6.12 -1.45 5.51
N THR A 148 7.34 -1.94 5.38
CA THR A 148 8.43 -1.64 6.29
C THR A 148 9.78 -1.74 5.58
N ASN A 149 10.81 -1.29 6.27
CA ASN A 149 12.20 -1.41 5.85
C ASN A 149 13.07 -1.95 7.01
N PRO A 150 14.37 -2.16 6.81
CA PRO A 150 15.24 -2.66 7.88
C PRO A 150 15.35 -1.76 9.13
N ALA A 151 14.89 -0.48 9.06
CA ALA A 151 14.80 0.41 10.21
C ALA A 151 13.46 0.27 10.98
N GLY A 152 12.52 -0.55 10.50
CA GLY A 152 11.23 -0.76 11.16
C GLY A 152 10.26 0.40 10.99
N LEU A 153 10.35 1.17 9.89
CA LEU A 153 9.37 2.21 9.60
C LEU A 153 7.98 1.61 9.38
N GLU A 154 6.95 2.32 9.79
CA GLU A 154 5.56 2.01 9.50
C GLU A 154 5.15 2.74 8.21
N TYR A 155 4.60 2.00 7.25
CA TYR A 155 4.05 2.52 6.01
C TYR A 155 2.72 1.83 5.76
N ASP A 156 1.64 2.59 5.70
CA ASP A 156 0.33 2.03 5.42
C ASP A 156 -0.48 2.91 4.44
N GLY A 157 -1.39 2.28 3.75
CA GLY A 157 -2.24 2.96 2.78
C GLY A 157 -3.35 2.08 2.24
N GLN A 158 -4.31 2.72 1.59
CA GLN A 158 -5.45 2.05 1.00
C GLN A 158 -5.38 2.09 -0.52
N VAL A 159 -5.51 0.94 -1.15
CA VAL A 159 -5.68 0.80 -2.61
C VAL A 159 -7.17 0.79 -2.94
N THR A 160 -7.55 1.53 -3.96
CA THR A 160 -8.90 1.53 -4.51
C THR A 160 -8.84 1.42 -6.04
N ARG A 161 -9.78 0.67 -6.62
CA ARG A 161 -9.87 0.48 -8.09
C ARG A 161 -8.52 0.08 -8.72
N GLU A 162 -7.83 -0.88 -8.10
CA GLU A 162 -6.54 -1.41 -8.56
C GLU A 162 -5.45 -0.35 -8.78
N GLY A 163 -5.44 0.70 -7.96
CA GLY A 163 -4.47 1.76 -8.13
C GLY A 163 -4.75 2.67 -9.33
N ALA A 164 -5.98 2.72 -9.86
CA ALA A 164 -6.33 3.54 -11.01
C ALA A 164 -5.99 5.02 -10.77
N GLY A 165 -5.18 5.60 -11.67
CA GLY A 165 -4.67 6.97 -11.53
C GLY A 165 -3.29 7.06 -10.86
N SER A 166 -2.76 5.96 -10.30
CA SER A 166 -1.34 5.86 -9.95
C SER A 166 -0.58 5.43 -11.20
N THR A 167 0.40 6.20 -11.61
CA THR A 167 1.27 5.86 -12.74
C THR A 167 2.16 4.66 -12.37
N GLY A 168 2.45 3.81 -13.37
CA GLY A 168 3.20 2.56 -13.21
C GLY A 168 4.59 2.70 -12.55
N PRO A 169 5.40 1.61 -12.51
CA PRO A 169 6.67 1.56 -11.79
C PRO A 169 7.61 2.68 -12.23
N GLY A 170 8.00 3.54 -11.30
CA GLY A 170 8.86 4.71 -11.55
C GLY A 170 8.13 6.05 -11.70
N GLY A 171 6.80 6.09 -11.55
CA GLY A 171 6.07 7.35 -11.40
C GLY A 171 6.36 7.94 -10.03
N GLY A 172 7.15 9.01 -10.00
CA GLY A 172 7.59 9.62 -8.74
C GLY A 172 6.43 9.97 -7.81
N MET A 173 6.67 9.89 -6.52
CA MET A 173 5.75 10.12 -5.40
C MET A 173 4.90 11.41 -5.48
N GLY A 174 5.31 12.39 -6.29
CA GLY A 174 4.59 13.64 -6.45
C GLY A 174 3.17 13.53 -7.05
N ASN A 175 2.82 12.36 -7.63
CA ASN A 175 1.48 12.11 -8.20
C ASN A 175 0.64 11.08 -7.41
N MET A 176 1.19 10.44 -6.38
CA MET A 176 0.51 9.38 -5.62
C MET A 176 -0.44 9.92 -4.53
N GLN A 177 -0.29 11.16 -4.12
CA GLN A 177 -1.20 11.82 -3.17
C GLN A 177 -2.47 12.34 -3.87
N SER A 178 -3.11 11.50 -4.65
CA SER A 178 -4.43 11.84 -5.16
C SER A 178 -5.45 11.61 -4.05
N GLY A 179 -6.04 12.67 -3.56
CA GLY A 179 -7.11 12.62 -2.57
C GLY A 179 -8.26 11.72 -3.01
N SER A 180 -9.31 11.63 -2.25
CA SER A 180 -10.45 10.69 -2.27
C SER A 180 -10.88 10.03 -3.60
N GLY A 181 -10.27 10.36 -4.71
CA GLY A 181 -10.49 9.79 -6.05
C GLY A 181 -9.29 9.03 -6.65
N GLY A 182 -8.11 9.05 -6.04
CA GLY A 182 -6.91 8.35 -6.55
C GLY A 182 -6.88 6.86 -6.20
N GLY A 183 -6.13 6.10 -7.00
CA GLY A 183 -6.03 4.65 -6.84
C GLY A 183 -5.25 4.18 -5.61
N PHE A 184 -4.43 5.03 -5.01
CA PHE A 184 -3.70 4.77 -3.77
C PHE A 184 -3.78 5.98 -2.84
N ASN A 185 -4.09 5.75 -1.58
CA ASN A 185 -4.21 6.78 -0.55
C ASN A 185 -3.27 6.51 0.61
N LEU A 186 -2.14 7.20 0.65
CA LEU A 186 -1.15 7.15 1.72
C LEU A 186 -1.60 7.90 2.99
N ASN A 187 -2.60 8.79 2.90
CA ASN A 187 -3.14 9.47 4.07
C ASN A 187 -4.14 8.60 4.86
N TRP A 188 -4.44 7.39 4.36
CA TRP A 188 -5.17 6.41 5.17
C TRP A 188 -4.21 5.85 6.21
N ASP A 189 -4.57 5.99 7.45
CA ASP A 189 -3.75 5.66 8.62
C ASP A 189 -4.53 4.72 9.55
N THR A 190 -3.86 3.69 10.03
CA THR A 190 -4.45 2.76 10.98
C THR A 190 -3.47 2.37 12.09
N THR A 191 -4.00 1.76 13.14
CA THR A 191 -3.17 1.27 14.24
C THR A 191 -2.65 -0.12 13.90
N TRP A 192 -1.35 -0.24 13.74
CA TRP A 192 -0.62 -1.50 13.58
C TRP A 192 0.79 -1.33 14.14
N SER A 193 1.59 -2.34 14.12
CA SER A 193 2.95 -2.26 14.67
C SER A 193 3.90 -3.13 13.87
N VAL A 194 5.15 -2.68 13.76
CA VAL A 194 6.23 -3.43 13.14
C VAL A 194 7.52 -3.24 13.93
N ARG A 195 8.36 -4.28 13.92
CA ARG A 195 9.76 -4.24 14.35
C ARG A 195 10.61 -4.96 13.33
N SER A 196 11.80 -4.45 13.10
CA SER A 196 12.79 -5.03 12.19
C SER A 196 14.13 -5.19 12.86
N ALA A 197 14.88 -6.18 12.41
CA ALA A 197 16.25 -6.43 12.87
C ALA A 197 17.14 -6.80 11.67
N ILE A 198 18.37 -6.30 11.67
CA ILE A 198 19.42 -6.67 10.71
C ILE A 198 20.35 -7.68 11.40
N GLY A 199 20.67 -8.75 10.68
CA GLY A 199 21.55 -9.82 11.16
C GLY A 199 22.43 -10.39 10.05
N ASP A 200 23.19 -11.44 10.36
CA ASP A 200 24.08 -12.09 9.39
C ASP A 200 23.35 -12.76 8.22
N HIS A 201 22.05 -13.00 8.36
CA HIS A 201 21.20 -13.58 7.31
C HIS A 201 20.65 -12.55 6.32
N GLY A 202 20.79 -11.26 6.60
CA GLY A 202 20.10 -10.16 5.92
C GLY A 202 19.32 -9.33 6.93
N TRP A 203 18.00 -9.23 6.75
CA TRP A 203 17.12 -8.56 7.72
C TRP A 203 15.80 -9.29 7.86
N SER A 204 15.14 -9.08 8.98
CA SER A 204 13.82 -9.64 9.25
C SER A 204 12.90 -8.60 9.87
N ALA A 205 11.60 -8.83 9.75
CA ALA A 205 10.60 -7.97 10.36
C ALA A 205 9.39 -8.77 10.83
N GLU A 206 8.76 -8.27 11.87
CA GLU A 206 7.50 -8.78 12.42
C GLU A 206 6.47 -7.69 12.41
N MET A 207 5.33 -7.97 11.78
CA MET A 207 4.19 -7.08 11.64
C MET A 207 3.01 -7.62 12.43
N ARG A 208 2.38 -6.78 13.23
CA ARG A 208 1.13 -7.05 13.93
C ARG A 208 0.04 -6.13 13.41
N ILE A 209 -0.93 -6.68 12.69
CA ILE A 209 -2.04 -5.96 12.08
C ILE A 209 -3.34 -6.36 12.78
N PRO A 210 -3.86 -5.55 13.72
CA PRO A 210 -5.09 -5.87 14.42
C PRO A 210 -6.28 -6.00 13.46
N PHE A 211 -7.13 -7.01 13.63
CA PHE A 211 -8.32 -7.18 12.77
C PHE A 211 -9.28 -5.99 12.85
N ARG A 212 -9.30 -5.27 13.97
CA ARG A 212 -10.06 -4.02 14.10
C ARG A 212 -9.59 -2.90 13.18
N SER A 213 -8.36 -3.00 12.65
CA SER A 213 -7.78 -2.05 11.69
C SER A 213 -8.15 -2.39 10.25
N LEU A 214 -8.66 -3.59 10.02
CA LEU A 214 -9.09 -4.08 8.72
C LEU A 214 -10.62 -4.11 8.62
N ARG A 215 -11.12 -4.02 7.40
CA ARG A 215 -12.50 -4.30 7.04
C ARG A 215 -12.51 -5.58 6.23
N PHE A 216 -13.37 -6.51 6.55
CA PHE A 216 -13.44 -7.80 5.85
C PHE A 216 -14.88 -8.31 5.75
N ALA A 217 -15.11 -9.27 4.86
CA ALA A 217 -16.40 -9.92 4.73
C ALA A 217 -16.73 -10.72 5.99
N ALA A 218 -18.05 -10.80 6.31
CA ALA A 218 -18.54 -11.52 7.49
C ALA A 218 -18.59 -13.04 7.27
N ASP A 219 -17.61 -13.62 6.60
CA ASP A 219 -17.53 -15.05 6.34
C ASP A 219 -16.79 -15.74 7.48
N GLU A 220 -17.24 -16.94 7.88
CA GLU A 220 -16.56 -17.70 8.93
C GLU A 220 -15.17 -18.16 8.52
N LYS A 221 -14.95 -18.45 7.22
CA LYS A 221 -13.66 -18.88 6.67
C LYS A 221 -13.33 -18.05 5.42
N PRO A 222 -12.95 -16.79 5.61
CA PRO A 222 -12.70 -15.91 4.48
C PRO A 222 -11.45 -16.34 3.72
N VAL A 223 -11.48 -16.15 2.41
CA VAL A 223 -10.30 -16.21 1.55
C VAL A 223 -9.98 -14.79 1.13
N TRP A 224 -8.79 -14.31 1.49
CA TRP A 224 -8.36 -12.97 1.13
C TRP A 224 -7.43 -12.98 -0.07
N GLY A 225 -7.37 -11.87 -0.81
CA GLY A 225 -6.29 -11.62 -1.77
C GLY A 225 -5.02 -11.23 -1.02
N LEU A 226 -3.86 -11.72 -1.49
CA LEU A 226 -2.58 -11.47 -0.85
C LEU A 226 -1.48 -11.36 -1.90
N ASN A 227 -0.63 -10.34 -1.78
CA ASN A 227 0.63 -10.30 -2.50
C ASN A 227 1.71 -9.63 -1.65
N PHE A 228 2.95 -9.93 -1.95
CA PHE A 228 4.12 -9.34 -1.30
C PHE A 228 5.03 -8.73 -2.34
N GLN A 229 5.67 -7.64 -1.97
CA GLN A 229 6.74 -6.99 -2.72
C GLN A 229 8.00 -6.93 -1.86
N ARG A 230 9.14 -7.27 -2.44
CA ARG A 230 10.46 -7.00 -1.88
C ARG A 230 11.25 -6.10 -2.82
N ASN A 231 11.87 -5.07 -2.27
CA ASN A 231 12.89 -4.28 -2.93
C ASN A 231 14.26 -4.65 -2.41
N ILE A 232 15.20 -4.92 -3.32
CA ILE A 232 16.63 -5.07 -3.05
C ILE A 232 17.32 -3.92 -3.74
N ARG A 233 17.50 -2.83 -3.00
CA ARG A 233 17.87 -1.54 -3.61
C ARG A 233 19.23 -1.55 -4.27
N ARG A 234 20.24 -2.18 -3.66
CA ARG A 234 21.58 -2.28 -4.23
C ARG A 234 21.62 -2.99 -5.59
N LYS A 235 20.65 -3.89 -5.84
CA LYS A 235 20.50 -4.63 -7.11
C LYS A 235 19.50 -3.98 -8.06
N ASN A 236 18.82 -2.90 -7.67
CA ASN A 236 17.66 -2.31 -8.36
C ASN A 236 16.63 -3.38 -8.70
N GLU A 237 16.42 -4.32 -7.79
CA GLU A 237 15.51 -5.43 -7.96
C GLU A 237 14.20 -5.18 -7.23
N ILE A 238 13.10 -5.43 -7.95
CA ILE A 238 11.75 -5.49 -7.39
C ILE A 238 11.20 -6.87 -7.71
N ALA A 239 10.78 -7.60 -6.68
CA ALA A 239 10.23 -8.93 -6.80
C ALA A 239 8.89 -9.06 -6.07
N TYR A 240 7.97 -9.82 -6.66
CA TYR A 240 6.64 -10.11 -6.12
C TYR A 240 6.46 -11.61 -5.86
N TRP A 241 5.69 -11.94 -4.82
CA TRP A 241 5.32 -13.32 -4.54
C TRP A 241 4.29 -13.86 -5.54
N SER A 242 3.20 -13.13 -5.80
CA SER A 242 2.35 -13.36 -6.96
C SER A 242 2.91 -12.57 -8.13
N PRO A 243 3.38 -13.23 -9.20
CA PRO A 243 4.08 -12.56 -10.28
C PRO A 243 3.24 -11.48 -10.96
N LEU A 244 3.86 -10.36 -11.27
CA LEU A 244 3.22 -9.25 -11.99
C LEU A 244 3.97 -8.96 -13.29
N PRO A 245 3.27 -8.62 -14.39
CA PRO A 245 3.87 -7.97 -15.54
C PRO A 245 4.50 -6.62 -15.18
N ARG A 246 5.60 -6.26 -15.83
CA ARG A 246 6.40 -5.05 -15.55
C ARG A 246 5.61 -3.74 -15.58
N GLN A 247 4.51 -3.70 -16.31
CA GLN A 247 3.62 -2.54 -16.38
C GLN A 247 2.78 -2.31 -15.13
N TYR A 248 2.73 -3.28 -14.22
CA TYR A 248 1.94 -3.24 -12.98
C TYR A 248 2.85 -3.15 -11.76
N ASN A 249 2.27 -2.71 -10.67
CA ASN A 249 2.89 -2.66 -9.35
C ASN A 249 2.01 -3.40 -8.33
N LEU A 250 2.40 -3.38 -7.05
CA LEU A 250 1.68 -4.06 -5.98
C LEU A 250 0.19 -3.67 -5.87
N TYR A 251 -0.20 -2.49 -6.38
CA TYR A 251 -1.60 -2.02 -6.32
C TYR A 251 -2.52 -2.75 -7.31
N ARG A 252 -1.99 -3.61 -8.17
CA ARG A 252 -2.79 -4.45 -9.06
C ARG A 252 -3.43 -5.60 -8.31
N VAL A 253 -4.49 -5.30 -7.58
CA VAL A 253 -5.17 -6.19 -6.61
C VAL A 253 -5.69 -7.47 -7.28
N SER A 254 -6.20 -7.39 -8.53
CA SER A 254 -6.72 -8.55 -9.26
C SER A 254 -5.68 -9.63 -9.57
N GLN A 255 -4.39 -9.30 -9.48
CA GLN A 255 -3.29 -10.24 -9.69
C GLN A 255 -2.75 -10.83 -8.38
N ALA A 256 -3.40 -10.55 -7.26
CA ALA A 256 -3.01 -11.10 -5.97
C ALA A 256 -3.25 -12.61 -5.92
N GLY A 257 -2.37 -13.31 -5.22
CA GLY A 257 -2.57 -14.69 -4.80
C GLY A 257 -3.69 -14.81 -3.75
N ALA A 258 -3.79 -15.93 -3.09
CA ALA A 258 -4.83 -16.19 -2.10
C ALA A 258 -4.23 -16.47 -0.72
N LEU A 259 -4.84 -15.90 0.33
CA LEU A 259 -4.63 -16.28 1.72
C LEU A 259 -5.85 -17.07 2.20
N GLN A 260 -5.61 -18.27 2.67
CA GLN A 260 -6.60 -19.19 3.21
C GLN A 260 -6.28 -19.56 4.67
N GLY A 261 -7.16 -20.29 5.32
CA GLY A 261 -6.92 -20.82 6.66
C GLY A 261 -7.25 -19.86 7.81
N LEU A 262 -7.82 -18.70 7.49
CA LEU A 262 -8.32 -17.77 8.50
C LEU A 262 -9.64 -18.30 9.10
N ASP A 263 -9.77 -18.17 10.42
CA ASP A 263 -11.02 -18.39 11.18
C ASP A 263 -11.18 -17.16 12.07
N LEU A 264 -12.04 -16.24 11.64
CA LEU A 264 -12.08 -14.90 12.21
C LEU A 264 -13.30 -14.73 13.11
N PRO A 265 -13.11 -14.17 14.31
CA PRO A 265 -14.23 -13.87 15.19
C PRO A 265 -15.12 -12.76 14.59
N SER A 266 -16.42 -12.80 14.89
CA SER A 266 -17.32 -11.72 14.54
C SER A 266 -17.01 -10.47 15.38
N LEU A 267 -16.17 -9.60 14.88
CA LEU A 267 -15.80 -8.36 15.60
C LEU A 267 -16.88 -7.29 15.44
N ARG A 268 -17.39 -6.79 16.56
CA ARG A 268 -18.16 -5.56 16.63
C ARG A 268 -17.29 -4.47 17.25
N ASN A 269 -16.74 -3.59 16.41
CA ASN A 269 -15.92 -2.49 16.89
C ASN A 269 -16.81 -1.29 17.24
N PHE A 270 -16.64 -0.80 18.46
CA PHE A 270 -17.19 0.48 18.89
C PHE A 270 -16.02 1.35 19.38
N LYS A 271 -15.82 2.50 18.74
CA LYS A 271 -14.76 3.45 19.08
C LYS A 271 -15.34 4.83 19.25
N VAL A 272 -14.97 5.51 20.35
CA VAL A 272 -15.32 6.91 20.61
C VAL A 272 -14.01 7.67 20.76
N ILE A 273 -13.86 8.74 20.00
CA ILE A 273 -12.64 9.57 19.96
C ILE A 273 -13.06 11.00 20.33
N PRO A 274 -13.01 11.38 21.61
CA PRO A 274 -13.15 12.78 22.00
C PRO A 274 -11.89 13.55 21.65
N TYR A 275 -12.03 14.81 21.26
CA TYR A 275 -10.90 15.70 21.05
C TYR A 275 -11.21 17.09 21.58
N ALA A 276 -10.14 17.84 21.85
CA ALA A 276 -10.16 19.23 22.21
C ALA A 276 -9.10 19.98 21.40
N LEU A 277 -9.50 21.08 20.77
CA LEU A 277 -8.63 21.96 20.02
C LEU A 277 -8.53 23.30 20.74
N GLY A 278 -7.31 23.79 20.93
CA GLY A 278 -7.03 25.14 21.41
C GLY A 278 -6.22 25.89 20.35
N LEU A 279 -6.73 27.01 19.86
CA LEU A 279 -6.05 27.83 18.87
C LEU A 279 -5.74 29.21 19.47
N ALA A 280 -4.48 29.63 19.35
CA ALA A 280 -4.03 30.96 19.72
C ALA A 280 -3.52 31.66 18.46
N GLN A 281 -4.23 32.69 17.99
CA GLN A 281 -3.83 33.49 16.84
C GLN A 281 -3.34 34.87 17.28
N ARG A 282 -2.21 35.27 16.74
CA ARG A 282 -1.65 36.61 16.97
C ARG A 282 -1.32 37.27 15.65
N GLY A 283 -1.91 38.40 15.38
CA GLY A 283 -1.70 39.17 14.14
C GLY A 283 -3.01 39.64 13.53
N GLY A 284 -2.95 40.44 12.46
CA GLY A 284 -4.09 41.07 11.80
C GLY A 284 -4.34 42.49 12.30
N THR A 285 -5.57 42.98 12.09
CA THR A 285 -5.97 44.37 12.45
C THR A 285 -6.31 44.58 13.91
N ARG A 286 -6.24 43.54 14.75
CA ARG A 286 -6.50 43.61 16.21
C ARG A 286 -5.21 43.43 16.99
N ASP A 287 -4.95 44.35 17.90
CA ASP A 287 -3.90 44.22 18.95
C ASP A 287 -4.39 43.21 19.98
N GLY A 288 -3.86 41.99 19.98
CA GLY A 288 -4.19 40.96 20.94
C GLY A 288 -3.92 39.54 20.43
N THR A 289 -4.03 38.56 21.36
CA THR A 289 -4.06 37.14 21.04
C THR A 289 -5.50 36.68 21.08
N ASP A 290 -6.01 36.21 19.96
CA ASP A 290 -7.34 35.60 19.88
C ASP A 290 -7.22 34.11 20.27
N LEU A 291 -8.02 33.69 21.25
CA LEU A 291 -8.03 32.34 21.77
C LEU A 291 -9.37 31.70 21.42
N SER A 292 -9.37 30.62 20.63
CA SER A 292 -10.53 29.77 20.43
C SER A 292 -10.32 28.39 21.03
N GLN A 293 -11.39 27.78 21.52
CA GLN A 293 -11.40 26.42 22.06
C GLN A 293 -12.59 25.69 21.47
N GLU A 294 -12.35 24.48 20.98
CA GLU A 294 -13.35 23.63 20.39
C GLU A 294 -13.28 22.23 20.99
N LEU A 295 -14.43 21.62 21.19
CA LEU A 295 -14.59 20.26 21.66
C LEU A 295 -15.44 19.50 20.67
N GLY A 296 -14.99 18.32 20.31
CA GLY A 296 -15.75 17.46 19.42
C GLY A 296 -15.60 15.98 19.76
N VAL A 297 -16.34 15.16 19.05
CA VAL A 297 -16.32 13.71 19.23
C VAL A 297 -16.59 12.99 17.92
N ASP A 298 -15.78 11.99 17.65
CA ASP A 298 -16.00 11.03 16.59
C ASP A 298 -16.43 9.69 17.16
N ILE A 299 -17.41 9.07 16.55
CA ILE A 299 -17.94 7.76 16.91
C ILE A 299 -17.84 6.86 15.70
N LYS A 300 -17.25 5.70 15.89
CA LYS A 300 -17.18 4.66 14.87
C LYS A 300 -17.82 3.39 15.41
N TYR A 301 -18.76 2.84 14.66
CA TYR A 301 -19.45 1.61 15.02
C TYR A 301 -19.56 0.65 13.83
N SER A 302 -19.05 -0.57 13.98
CA SER A 302 -19.23 -1.61 12.99
C SER A 302 -20.63 -2.21 13.11
N LEU A 303 -21.50 -1.85 12.16
CA LEU A 303 -22.84 -2.44 12.04
C LEU A 303 -22.75 -3.92 11.70
N THR A 304 -21.82 -4.25 10.80
CA THR A 304 -21.37 -5.61 10.49
C THR A 304 -19.85 -5.55 10.32
N PRO A 305 -19.10 -6.68 10.21
CA PRO A 305 -17.68 -6.65 9.90
C PRO A 305 -17.35 -5.89 8.61
N SER A 306 -18.30 -5.83 7.67
CA SER A 306 -18.16 -5.19 6.36
C SER A 306 -18.82 -3.82 6.23
N LEU A 307 -19.67 -3.39 7.18
CA LEU A 307 -20.42 -2.15 7.12
C LEU A 307 -20.20 -1.31 8.38
N THR A 308 -19.77 -0.08 8.22
CA THR A 308 -19.44 0.84 9.33
C THR A 308 -20.33 2.08 9.29
N LEU A 309 -20.76 2.50 10.47
CA LEU A 309 -21.29 3.81 10.76
C LEU A 309 -20.17 4.66 11.41
N ASP A 310 -19.86 5.77 10.78
CA ASP A 310 -19.02 6.83 11.35
C ASP A 310 -19.91 8.05 11.60
N ALA A 311 -19.84 8.63 12.78
CA ALA A 311 -20.53 9.86 13.12
C ALA A 311 -19.54 10.84 13.75
N THR A 312 -19.73 12.12 13.46
CA THR A 312 -18.89 13.19 13.99
C THR A 312 -19.75 14.35 14.47
N TYR A 313 -19.33 14.99 15.55
CA TYR A 313 -19.96 16.17 16.08
C TYR A 313 -18.93 17.24 16.40
N ASN A 314 -19.20 18.46 15.93
CA ASN A 314 -18.38 19.65 16.13
C ASN A 314 -16.90 19.44 15.77
N THR A 315 -16.65 18.87 14.59
CA THR A 315 -15.29 18.61 14.14
C THR A 315 -14.83 19.71 13.20
N ASP A 316 -13.88 20.53 13.65
CA ASP A 316 -13.20 21.49 12.79
C ASP A 316 -12.07 20.82 12.01
N PHE A 317 -12.40 20.27 10.88
CA PHE A 317 -11.40 19.72 9.96
C PHE A 317 -10.71 20.78 9.11
N ALA A 318 -11.18 22.01 9.09
CA ALA A 318 -10.60 23.03 8.23
C ALA A 318 -9.28 23.60 8.76
N GLN A 319 -9.03 23.45 10.07
CA GLN A 319 -7.86 24.06 10.74
C GLN A 319 -6.78 23.05 11.14
N VAL A 320 -7.05 21.74 11.14
CA VAL A 320 -6.13 20.74 11.72
C VAL A 320 -4.96 20.41 10.81
N GLU A 321 -5.11 20.57 9.48
CA GLU A 321 -4.07 20.22 8.53
C GLU A 321 -3.72 21.38 7.60
N VAL A 322 -2.46 21.80 7.68
CA VAL A 322 -1.88 22.76 6.75
C VAL A 322 -1.52 22.04 5.46
N ASP A 323 -2.05 22.50 4.33
CA ASP A 323 -1.62 22.00 3.03
C ASP A 323 -0.17 22.39 2.75
N ASP A 324 0.56 21.51 2.09
CA ASP A 324 1.90 21.81 1.63
C ASP A 324 1.88 23.03 0.68
N LEU A 325 2.80 23.94 0.88
CA LEU A 325 2.94 25.12 0.03
C LEU A 325 3.28 24.68 -1.38
N GLN A 326 2.32 24.81 -2.30
CA GLN A 326 2.52 24.53 -3.72
C GLN A 326 2.49 25.83 -4.52
N VAL A 327 3.51 26.03 -5.33
CA VAL A 327 3.52 27.15 -6.29
C VAL A 327 2.73 26.75 -7.52
N ASN A 328 1.58 27.41 -7.73
CA ASN A 328 0.79 27.17 -8.93
C ASN A 328 1.47 27.83 -10.14
N LEU A 329 2.13 27.01 -10.95
CA LEU A 329 2.75 27.41 -12.21
C LEU A 329 1.84 27.13 -13.42
N ASP A 330 0.69 26.49 -13.18
CA ASP A 330 -0.28 26.12 -14.20
C ASP A 330 -1.52 27.03 -14.18
N ARG A 331 -2.24 27.06 -15.30
CA ARG A 331 -3.53 27.78 -15.43
C ARG A 331 -4.70 27.05 -14.77
N PHE A 332 -4.48 25.82 -14.26
CA PHE A 332 -5.50 25.02 -13.58
C PHE A 332 -5.44 25.24 -12.08
N ASN A 333 -6.58 25.13 -11.41
CA ASN A 333 -6.64 25.20 -9.96
C ASN A 333 -5.81 24.09 -9.32
N LEU A 334 -5.09 24.42 -8.25
CA LEU A 334 -4.42 23.41 -7.42
C LEU A 334 -5.47 22.50 -6.80
N PHE A 335 -5.22 21.21 -6.89
CA PHE A 335 -6.09 20.18 -6.34
C PHE A 335 -5.37 19.56 -5.13
N PHE A 336 -5.84 19.90 -3.93
CA PHE A 336 -5.29 19.36 -2.71
C PHE A 336 -5.98 18.03 -2.36
N PRO A 337 -5.24 16.99 -1.97
CA PRO A 337 -5.82 15.73 -1.55
C PRO A 337 -6.63 15.87 -0.26
N GLU A 338 -7.60 14.99 -0.05
CA GLU A 338 -8.30 14.87 1.23
C GLU A 338 -7.35 14.27 2.27
N LYS A 339 -7.22 14.90 3.43
CA LYS A 339 -6.37 14.45 4.53
C LYS A 339 -7.14 14.17 5.82
N ARG A 340 -8.41 14.58 5.88
CA ARG A 340 -9.25 14.45 7.09
C ARG A 340 -9.66 13.00 7.32
N PRO A 341 -9.32 12.38 8.46
CA PRO A 341 -9.55 10.95 8.74
C PRO A 341 -11.00 10.50 8.52
N PHE A 342 -11.98 11.34 8.88
CA PHE A 342 -13.39 11.03 8.66
C PHE A 342 -13.72 10.76 7.19
N PHE A 343 -13.12 11.47 6.25
CA PHE A 343 -13.41 11.31 4.82
C PHE A 343 -12.50 10.31 4.12
N LEU A 344 -11.35 9.98 4.68
CA LEU A 344 -10.38 9.08 4.07
C LEU A 344 -10.83 7.62 4.11
N GLU A 345 -11.41 7.20 5.21
CA GLU A 345 -11.84 5.82 5.34
C GLU A 345 -12.96 5.49 4.35
N ASN A 346 -12.78 4.42 3.57
CA ASN A 346 -13.69 4.02 2.50
C ASN A 346 -14.00 5.14 1.47
N ALA A 347 -13.08 6.08 1.27
CA ALA A 347 -13.23 7.18 0.32
C ALA A 347 -13.57 6.69 -1.09
N GLY A 348 -13.03 5.56 -1.51
CA GLY A 348 -13.31 4.92 -2.80
C GLY A 348 -14.79 4.60 -3.02
N VAL A 349 -15.55 4.32 -1.94
CA VAL A 349 -17.01 4.08 -2.03
C VAL A 349 -17.75 5.33 -2.49
N PHE A 350 -17.25 6.53 -2.21
CA PHE A 350 -17.88 7.80 -2.60
C PHE A 350 -17.30 8.40 -3.88
N SER A 351 -16.16 7.90 -4.34
CA SER A 351 -15.47 8.41 -5.52
C SER A 351 -16.18 8.00 -6.81
N VAL A 352 -16.68 8.96 -7.57
CA VAL A 352 -17.33 8.76 -8.86
C VAL A 352 -16.74 9.70 -9.89
N GLY A 353 -16.25 9.13 -10.99
CA GLY A 353 -15.64 9.87 -12.09
C GLY A 353 -14.13 9.64 -12.20
N THR A 354 -13.48 10.43 -13.03
CA THR A 354 -12.04 10.40 -13.25
C THR A 354 -11.40 11.57 -12.50
N PRO A 355 -10.45 11.34 -11.61
CA PRO A 355 -9.76 12.42 -10.91
C PRO A 355 -9.18 13.45 -11.87
N ARG A 356 -9.32 14.73 -11.55
CA ARG A 356 -8.90 15.90 -12.35
C ARG A 356 -9.65 16.16 -13.67
N GLU A 357 -10.53 15.24 -14.09
CA GLU A 357 -11.37 15.45 -15.29
C GLU A 357 -12.82 15.77 -14.88
N VAL A 358 -13.51 14.80 -14.35
CA VAL A 358 -14.89 14.95 -13.85
C VAL A 358 -15.03 14.15 -12.56
N GLU A 359 -15.17 14.83 -11.46
CA GLU A 359 -15.41 14.23 -10.16
C GLU A 359 -16.77 14.71 -9.64
N LEU A 360 -17.71 13.77 -9.46
CA LEU A 360 -19.09 14.11 -9.05
C LEU A 360 -19.20 14.47 -7.57
N PHE A 361 -18.30 13.94 -6.75
CA PHE A 361 -18.23 14.25 -5.33
C PHE A 361 -16.78 14.41 -4.88
N PHE A 362 -16.51 15.52 -4.25
CA PHE A 362 -15.21 15.86 -3.69
C PHE A 362 -15.41 16.33 -2.24
N SER A 363 -15.03 15.48 -1.28
CA SER A 363 -15.27 15.68 0.15
C SER A 363 -14.65 16.96 0.70
N ARG A 364 -13.53 17.40 0.13
CA ARG A 364 -12.82 18.62 0.57
C ARG A 364 -13.61 19.90 0.37
N ARG A 365 -14.67 19.90 -0.44
CA ARG A 365 -15.60 21.02 -0.53
C ARG A 365 -16.44 21.22 0.74
N ILE A 366 -16.61 20.17 1.54
CA ILE A 366 -17.34 20.26 2.80
C ILE A 366 -16.42 20.95 3.82
N GLY A 367 -16.88 22.06 4.40
CA GLY A 367 -16.09 22.87 5.31
C GLY A 367 -15.32 24.01 4.66
N ILE A 368 -15.58 24.29 3.35
CA ILE A 368 -15.03 25.43 2.63
C ILE A 368 -16.17 26.24 2.01
N ALA A 369 -16.25 27.50 2.37
CA ALA A 369 -17.23 28.45 1.82
C ALA A 369 -16.90 28.80 0.35
N ALA A 370 -17.84 29.44 -0.34
CA ALA A 370 -17.70 29.80 -1.75
C ALA A 370 -16.56 30.82 -2.03
N ASP A 371 -16.20 31.59 -1.03
CA ASP A 371 -15.07 32.55 -1.08
C ASP A 371 -13.72 31.91 -0.70
N GLY A 372 -13.69 30.60 -0.40
CA GLY A 372 -12.50 29.85 -0.01
C GLY A 372 -12.17 29.93 1.49
N THR A 373 -12.99 30.58 2.30
CA THR A 373 -12.79 30.62 3.75
C THR A 373 -13.23 29.32 4.41
N ALA A 374 -12.64 29.00 5.57
CA ALA A 374 -13.04 27.84 6.38
C ALA A 374 -14.46 28.04 6.92
N GLN A 375 -15.30 27.02 6.79
CA GLN A 375 -16.65 26.95 7.34
C GLN A 375 -16.73 25.75 8.32
N PRO A 376 -16.95 25.97 9.62
CA PRO A 376 -17.02 24.92 10.61
C PRO A 376 -18.06 23.84 10.26
N ILE A 377 -17.75 22.60 10.57
CA ILE A 377 -18.64 21.46 10.37
C ILE A 377 -19.36 21.17 11.67
N ALA A 378 -20.66 21.45 11.72
CA ALA A 378 -21.51 21.18 12.90
C ALA A 378 -21.53 19.69 13.24
N GLY A 379 -21.53 18.84 12.21
CA GLY A 379 -21.51 17.40 12.40
C GLY A 379 -22.05 16.64 11.19
N GLY A 380 -22.03 15.33 11.32
CA GLY A 380 -22.56 14.46 10.29
C GLY A 380 -22.40 12.98 10.60
N ALA A 381 -22.86 12.18 9.66
CA ALA A 381 -22.75 10.74 9.74
C ALA A 381 -22.52 10.13 8.37
N ARG A 382 -21.84 9.00 8.36
CA ARG A 382 -21.57 8.22 7.18
C ARG A 382 -21.78 6.75 7.46
N VAL A 383 -22.45 6.06 6.54
CA VAL A 383 -22.50 4.61 6.49
C VAL A 383 -21.79 4.17 5.22
N SER A 384 -20.77 3.35 5.35
CA SER A 384 -20.00 2.88 4.19
C SER A 384 -19.55 1.44 4.38
N GLY A 385 -19.45 0.71 3.28
CA GLY A 385 -19.00 -0.66 3.28
C GLY A 385 -19.74 -1.54 2.29
N ARG A 386 -19.77 -2.85 2.56
CA ARG A 386 -20.33 -3.85 1.66
C ARG A 386 -21.55 -4.54 2.27
N LEU A 387 -22.61 -4.66 1.48
CA LEU A 387 -23.80 -5.43 1.78
C LEU A 387 -23.80 -6.73 0.96
N GLY A 388 -23.68 -7.87 1.65
CA GLY A 388 -23.52 -9.15 0.97
C GLY A 388 -22.22 -9.26 0.18
N ALA A 389 -22.21 -10.10 -0.84
CA ALA A 389 -20.98 -10.40 -1.60
C ALA A 389 -20.61 -9.33 -2.63
N ASN A 390 -21.60 -8.62 -3.22
CA ASN A 390 -21.39 -7.89 -4.47
C ASN A 390 -21.91 -6.44 -4.46
N THR A 391 -22.37 -5.90 -3.31
CA THR A 391 -22.99 -4.57 -3.27
C THR A 391 -22.21 -3.64 -2.35
N ASN A 392 -21.54 -2.64 -2.89
CA ASN A 392 -20.91 -1.57 -2.12
C ASN A 392 -21.93 -0.43 -1.90
N VAL A 393 -22.03 0.06 -0.67
CA VAL A 393 -22.95 1.14 -0.30
C VAL A 393 -22.21 2.26 0.41
N GLY A 394 -22.56 3.49 0.06
CA GLY A 394 -22.09 4.69 0.73
C GLY A 394 -23.24 5.67 0.90
N LEU A 395 -23.50 6.09 2.13
CA LEU A 395 -24.42 7.15 2.49
C LEU A 395 -23.68 8.13 3.38
N LEU A 396 -23.65 9.40 3.02
CA LEU A 396 -23.04 10.48 3.77
C LEU A 396 -24.04 11.61 3.94
N ARG A 397 -24.13 12.16 5.15
CA ARG A 397 -24.80 13.41 5.43
C ARG A 397 -23.93 14.26 6.36
N MET A 398 -23.66 15.51 5.95
CA MET A 398 -22.87 16.47 6.71
C MET A 398 -23.58 17.82 6.74
N SER A 399 -23.43 18.55 7.84
CA SER A 399 -23.94 19.92 8.00
C SER A 399 -22.79 20.83 8.40
N THR A 400 -22.73 22.02 7.81
CA THR A 400 -21.82 23.10 8.20
C THR A 400 -22.55 24.17 8.96
N GLU A 401 -21.84 24.92 9.80
CA GLU A 401 -22.42 26.05 10.56
C GLU A 401 -22.57 27.29 9.68
N GLU A 402 -23.53 28.13 10.04
CA GLU A 402 -23.62 29.48 9.50
C GLU A 402 -22.45 30.32 10.00
N THR A 403 -21.80 31.03 9.09
CA THR A 403 -20.76 32.03 9.41
C THR A 403 -21.18 33.39 8.83
N GLY A 404 -20.52 34.47 9.26
CA GLY A 404 -20.80 35.78 8.69
C GLY A 404 -20.59 35.89 7.16
N ALA A 405 -19.86 34.94 6.58
CA ALA A 405 -19.55 34.89 5.14
C ALA A 405 -20.37 33.82 4.38
N ALA A 406 -20.91 32.79 5.05
CA ALA A 406 -21.59 31.68 4.41
C ALA A 406 -22.77 31.17 5.25
N ALA A 407 -23.91 30.89 4.60
CA ALA A 407 -25.05 30.25 5.25
C ALA A 407 -24.77 28.78 5.60
N GLU A 408 -25.52 28.24 6.56
CA GLU A 408 -25.54 26.79 6.82
C GLU A 408 -25.76 26.01 5.52
N ASN A 409 -24.99 24.94 5.35
CA ASN A 409 -25.14 24.06 4.20
C ASN A 409 -25.26 22.60 4.61
N ASN A 410 -26.05 21.83 3.86
CA ASN A 410 -26.29 20.42 4.08
C ASN A 410 -25.86 19.60 2.86
N PHE A 411 -24.91 18.71 3.06
CA PHE A 411 -24.42 17.81 2.03
C PHE A 411 -24.99 16.42 2.24
N THR A 412 -25.57 15.84 1.18
CA THR A 412 -26.02 14.45 1.21
C THR A 412 -25.53 13.75 -0.03
N VAL A 413 -24.84 12.63 0.17
CA VAL A 413 -24.33 11.77 -0.90
C VAL A 413 -24.82 10.36 -0.64
N ALA A 414 -25.36 9.73 -1.68
CA ALA A 414 -25.74 8.32 -1.66
C ALA A 414 -25.18 7.63 -2.90
N ARG A 415 -24.54 6.50 -2.71
CA ARG A 415 -24.02 5.67 -3.77
C ARG A 415 -24.28 4.20 -3.47
N VAL A 416 -24.72 3.49 -4.49
CA VAL A 416 -24.81 2.03 -4.51
C VAL A 416 -24.07 1.55 -5.74
N GLN A 417 -23.16 0.61 -5.55
CA GLN A 417 -22.41 -0.02 -6.64
C GLN A 417 -22.62 -1.52 -6.55
N GLN A 418 -23.17 -2.10 -7.62
CA GLN A 418 -23.40 -3.53 -7.75
C GLN A 418 -22.34 -4.12 -8.69
N GLU A 419 -21.60 -5.10 -8.21
CA GLU A 419 -20.73 -5.92 -9.04
C GLU A 419 -21.62 -7.00 -9.71
N LEU A 420 -21.58 -7.04 -11.02
CA LEU A 420 -22.29 -8.06 -11.78
C LEU A 420 -21.35 -9.25 -12.00
N PRO A 421 -21.88 -10.49 -12.00
CA PRO A 421 -21.10 -11.70 -12.20
C PRO A 421 -20.46 -11.78 -13.59
#